data_9703638434dbba536599cefcbc8b8306
#
_entry.id   9703638434dbba536599cefcbc8b8306
#
_cell.length_a   1.000
_cell.length_b   1.000
_cell.length_c   1.000
_cell.angle_alpha   90.00
_cell.angle_beta   90.00
_cell.angle_gamma   90.00
#
_symmetry.space_group_name_H-M   'P 1'
#
loop_
_entity.id
_entity.type
_entity.pdbx_description
1 polymer ?
#
loop_
_entity_poly.entity_id
_entity_poly.type
_entity_poly.pdbx_seq_one_letter_code
_entity_poly.pdbx_strand_id
1 'polypeptide(L)'
;MYKRQVRELAGAREKRWIGVSPFAQHRGKIYPPEMMERVIVRLSEIPGTKVFVFGGGTSEQAYAERVAALRENVVSAIGRVRLGEEMELISNLDLMVSMDSSALHMSSLVGVPVVSVWGATHPFAGFYGFGQDPSLAVQLDMACRPCSVYGNKPCLYGTYACMSGIPPEAIVEKVCRRLGVEMPPECDVPNR
;
A
#
# COMPACT_ATOMS: atom_id res chain seq x y z
N MET A 1 6.65 -14.11 18.84
CA MET A 1 7.37 -15.23 18.16
C MET A 1 6.57 -15.58 16.91
N TYR A 2 7.13 -15.37 15.70
CA TYR A 2 6.38 -15.60 14.45
C TYR A 2 6.07 -17.08 14.26
N LYS A 3 4.89 -17.37 13.68
CA LYS A 3 4.60 -18.72 13.18
C LYS A 3 5.62 -19.11 12.11
N ARG A 4 5.83 -20.42 11.94
CA ARG A 4 6.87 -20.96 11.04
C ARG A 4 6.77 -20.39 9.62
N GLN A 5 5.56 -20.33 9.04
CA GLN A 5 5.33 -19.84 7.68
C GLN A 5 5.67 -18.36 7.50
N VAL A 6 5.36 -17.51 8.50
CA VAL A 6 5.74 -16.09 8.48
C VAL A 6 7.26 -15.93 8.49
N ARG A 7 7.99 -16.79 9.25
CA ARG A 7 9.46 -16.79 9.26
C ARG A 7 10.05 -17.23 7.93
N GLU A 8 9.49 -18.29 7.35
CA GLU A 8 9.95 -18.82 6.06
C GLU A 8 9.74 -17.79 4.94
N LEU A 9 8.61 -17.07 4.96
CA LEU A 9 8.32 -16.01 4.00
C LEU A 9 9.18 -14.77 4.22
N ALA A 10 9.24 -14.30 5.47
CA ALA A 10 9.88 -13.03 5.80
C ALA A 10 11.41 -13.11 5.86
N GLY A 11 11.98 -14.30 6.16
CA GLY A 11 13.40 -14.45 6.38
C GLY A 11 13.90 -13.71 7.62
N ALA A 12 15.13 -13.22 7.59
CA ALA A 12 15.70 -12.43 8.66
C ALA A 12 14.96 -11.09 8.82
N ARG A 13 14.85 -10.63 10.08
CA ARG A 13 14.26 -9.32 10.38
C ARG A 13 15.19 -8.21 9.90
N GLU A 14 14.71 -7.46 8.91
CA GLU A 14 15.35 -6.21 8.52
C GLU A 14 15.02 -5.09 9.51
N LYS A 15 15.73 -3.98 9.41
CA LYS A 15 15.53 -2.82 10.27
C LYS A 15 14.10 -2.27 10.16
N ARG A 16 13.51 -2.34 8.95
CA ARG A 16 12.14 -1.87 8.65
C ARG A 16 11.41 -2.87 7.79
N TRP A 17 10.15 -3.11 8.13
CA TRP A 17 9.21 -3.89 7.35
C TRP A 17 8.05 -3.01 6.93
N ILE A 18 7.88 -2.83 5.64
CA ILE A 18 6.80 -2.02 5.05
C ILE A 18 5.85 -2.94 4.30
N GLY A 19 4.56 -2.87 4.62
CA GLY A 19 3.51 -3.53 3.84
C GLY A 19 3.00 -2.60 2.74
N VAL A 20 2.66 -3.16 1.59
CA VAL A 20 1.96 -2.46 0.51
C VAL A 20 0.79 -3.31 0.04
N SER A 21 -0.43 -2.78 0.14
CA SER A 21 -1.66 -3.39 -0.40
C SER A 21 -2.20 -2.49 -1.52
N PRO A 22 -1.82 -2.76 -2.78
CA PRO A 22 -2.09 -1.86 -3.91
C PRO A 22 -3.51 -1.95 -4.47
N PHE A 23 -4.30 -2.91 -3.99
CA PHE A 23 -5.58 -3.26 -4.58
C PHE A 23 -6.77 -2.88 -3.70
N ALA A 24 -7.92 -2.76 -4.33
CA ALA A 24 -9.23 -2.60 -3.70
C ALA A 24 -10.31 -3.19 -4.61
N GLN A 25 -11.49 -3.41 -4.05
CA GLN A 25 -12.60 -4.04 -4.78
C GLN A 25 -13.10 -3.21 -5.98
N HIS A 26 -13.04 -1.88 -5.88
CA HIS A 26 -13.64 -0.97 -6.87
C HIS A 26 -12.57 -0.10 -7.55
N ARG A 27 -12.73 0.10 -8.87
CA ARG A 27 -11.80 0.88 -9.69
C ARG A 27 -11.53 2.29 -9.14
N GLY A 28 -12.54 2.94 -8.57
CA GLY A 28 -12.39 4.27 -7.97
C GLY A 28 -11.51 4.35 -6.73
N LYS A 29 -11.07 3.20 -6.22
CA LYS A 29 -10.17 3.07 -5.05
C LYS A 29 -8.80 2.52 -5.42
N ILE A 30 -8.54 2.18 -6.69
CA ILE A 30 -7.29 1.55 -7.12
C ILE A 30 -6.36 2.61 -7.69
N TYR A 31 -5.21 2.77 -7.05
CA TYR A 31 -4.11 3.57 -7.60
C TYR A 31 -3.54 2.89 -8.84
N PRO A 32 -3.09 3.63 -9.88
CA PRO A 32 -2.55 3.00 -11.08
C PRO A 32 -1.42 2.01 -10.74
N PRO A 33 -1.53 0.74 -11.19
CA PRO A 33 -0.57 -0.30 -10.79
C PRO A 33 0.88 0.02 -11.15
N GLU A 34 1.11 0.66 -12.29
CA GLU A 34 2.43 1.11 -12.75
C GLU A 34 3.02 2.22 -11.87
N MET A 35 2.18 3.09 -11.33
CA MET A 35 2.60 4.13 -10.38
C MET A 35 2.87 3.52 -9.00
N MET A 36 2.07 2.54 -8.58
CA MET A 36 2.31 1.81 -7.33
C MET A 36 3.58 0.97 -7.40
N GLU A 37 3.92 0.41 -8.55
CA GLU A 37 5.20 -0.28 -8.77
C GLU A 37 6.38 0.68 -8.49
N ARG A 38 6.31 1.92 -8.98
CA ARG A 38 7.32 2.95 -8.68
C ARG A 38 7.40 3.23 -7.18
N VAL A 39 6.25 3.32 -6.47
CA VAL A 39 6.24 3.47 -5.01
C VAL A 39 6.96 2.30 -4.35
N ILE A 40 6.63 1.05 -4.70
CA ILE A 40 7.22 -0.16 -4.11
C ILE A 40 8.73 -0.19 -4.33
N VAL A 41 9.19 0.08 -5.56
CA VAL A 41 10.60 0.13 -5.89
C VAL A 41 11.32 1.18 -5.05
N ARG A 42 10.79 2.39 -4.96
CA ARG A 42 11.40 3.46 -4.15
C ARG A 42 11.41 3.14 -2.65
N LEU A 43 10.37 2.53 -2.12
CA LEU A 43 10.36 2.08 -0.71
C LEU A 43 11.41 1.00 -0.46
N SER A 44 11.68 0.13 -1.43
CA SER A 44 12.70 -0.91 -1.32
C SER A 44 14.14 -0.36 -1.32
N GLU A 45 14.35 0.86 -1.78
CA GLU A 45 15.65 1.54 -1.81
C GLU A 45 16.00 2.22 -0.48
N ILE A 46 15.05 2.31 0.46
CA ILE A 46 15.33 2.80 1.81
C ILE A 46 16.24 1.76 2.51
N PRO A 47 17.43 2.14 3.00
CA PRO A 47 18.39 1.20 3.57
C PRO A 47 17.82 0.36 4.72
N GLY A 48 18.03 -0.96 4.68
CA GLY A 48 17.54 -1.91 5.68
C GLY A 48 16.02 -2.06 5.70
N THR A 49 15.38 -1.90 4.56
CA THR A 49 13.92 -2.07 4.39
C THR A 49 13.61 -3.34 3.63
N LYS A 50 12.61 -4.07 4.08
CA LYS A 50 11.94 -5.15 3.35
C LYS A 50 10.49 -4.75 3.08
N VAL A 51 10.03 -4.94 1.85
CA VAL A 51 8.68 -4.59 1.43
C VAL A 51 7.87 -5.86 1.20
N PHE A 52 6.69 -5.93 1.78
CA PHE A 52 5.75 -7.05 1.60
C PHE A 52 4.54 -6.56 0.80
N VAL A 53 4.22 -7.26 -0.30
CA VAL A 53 3.06 -6.94 -1.14
C VAL A 53 1.90 -7.86 -0.77
N PHE A 54 0.79 -7.26 -0.35
CA PHE A 54 -0.45 -7.92 0.08
C PHE A 54 -1.54 -7.79 -0.97
N GLY A 55 -2.49 -8.72 -0.94
CA GLY A 55 -3.64 -8.75 -1.84
C GLY A 55 -4.27 -10.14 -1.90
N GLY A 56 -5.12 -10.39 -2.89
CA GLY A 56 -5.81 -11.68 -3.06
C GLY A 56 -6.23 -11.97 -4.50
N GLY A 57 -6.32 -13.26 -4.83
CA GLY A 57 -6.67 -13.70 -6.18
C GLY A 57 -5.50 -13.73 -7.18
N THR A 58 -5.75 -14.39 -8.31
CA THR A 58 -4.69 -14.75 -9.27
C THR A 58 -4.08 -13.55 -10.01
N SER A 59 -4.90 -12.54 -10.35
CA SER A 59 -4.41 -11.35 -11.05
C SER A 59 -3.53 -10.47 -10.16
N GLU A 60 -3.89 -10.33 -8.89
CA GLU A 60 -3.11 -9.58 -7.91
C GLU A 60 -1.83 -10.32 -7.54
N GLN A 61 -1.88 -11.66 -7.48
CA GLN A 61 -0.70 -12.50 -7.28
C GLN A 61 0.32 -12.32 -8.41
N ALA A 62 -0.12 -12.37 -9.67
CA ALA A 62 0.76 -12.19 -10.82
C ALA A 62 1.44 -10.80 -10.81
N TYR A 63 0.70 -9.75 -10.43
CA TYR A 63 1.28 -8.43 -10.23
C TYR A 63 2.35 -8.43 -9.14
N ALA A 64 2.01 -8.98 -7.96
CA ALA A 64 2.92 -8.97 -6.81
C ALA A 64 4.21 -9.78 -7.06
N GLU A 65 4.10 -10.92 -7.76
CA GLU A 65 5.26 -11.74 -8.16
C GLU A 65 6.15 -10.99 -9.15
N ARG A 66 5.55 -10.31 -10.14
CA ARG A 66 6.28 -9.47 -11.09
C ARG A 66 7.05 -8.34 -10.40
N VAL A 67 6.41 -7.65 -9.46
CA VAL A 67 7.06 -6.55 -8.73
C VAL A 67 8.13 -7.08 -7.76
N ALA A 68 7.88 -8.22 -7.11
CA ALA A 68 8.88 -8.87 -6.24
C ALA A 68 10.13 -9.31 -7.01
N ALA A 69 10.00 -9.65 -8.30
CA ALA A 69 11.15 -10.00 -9.13
C ALA A 69 12.08 -8.81 -9.46
N LEU A 70 11.64 -7.57 -9.23
CA LEU A 70 12.45 -6.37 -9.49
C LEU A 70 13.51 -6.09 -8.42
N ARG A 71 13.30 -6.56 -7.18
CA ARG A 71 14.15 -6.26 -6.03
C ARG A 71 14.16 -7.43 -5.04
N GLU A 72 15.32 -7.86 -4.58
CA GLU A 72 15.50 -8.99 -3.66
C GLU A 72 14.81 -8.80 -2.30
N ASN A 73 14.65 -7.55 -1.87
CA ASN A 73 14.00 -7.18 -0.61
C ASN A 73 12.51 -6.89 -0.74
N VAL A 74 11.90 -7.18 -1.90
CA VAL A 74 10.44 -7.14 -2.12
C VAL A 74 9.89 -8.56 -2.15
N VAL A 75 8.87 -8.83 -1.34
CA VAL A 75 8.31 -10.17 -1.13
C VAL A 75 6.80 -10.14 -1.36
N SER A 76 6.28 -11.01 -2.22
CA SER A 76 4.84 -11.24 -2.32
C SER A 76 4.36 -12.11 -1.17
N ALA A 77 3.36 -11.65 -0.41
CA ALA A 77 2.65 -12.43 0.61
C ALA A 77 1.43 -13.18 0.04
N ILE A 78 0.99 -12.82 -1.18
CA ILE A 78 -0.25 -13.33 -1.78
C ILE A 78 -0.14 -14.83 -2.05
N GLY A 79 -1.13 -15.58 -1.53
CA GLY A 79 -1.19 -17.03 -1.68
C GLY A 79 -0.15 -17.83 -0.87
N ARG A 80 0.72 -17.15 -0.10
CA ARG A 80 1.78 -17.78 0.69
C ARG A 80 1.45 -17.91 2.17
N VAL A 81 0.51 -17.12 2.64
CA VAL A 81 0.04 -17.10 4.04
C VAL A 81 -1.48 -17.15 4.09
N ARG A 82 -2.02 -17.74 5.16
CA ARG A 82 -3.46 -17.71 5.45
C ARG A 82 -3.79 -16.44 6.21
N LEU A 83 -5.07 -16.07 6.28
CA LEU A 83 -5.52 -14.82 6.92
C LEU A 83 -4.94 -14.60 8.32
N GLY A 84 -4.90 -15.64 9.16
CA GLY A 84 -4.31 -15.51 10.52
C GLY A 84 -2.81 -15.26 10.52
N GLU A 85 -2.08 -15.79 9.53
CA GLU A 85 -0.65 -15.57 9.34
C GLU A 85 -0.39 -14.23 8.66
N GLU A 86 -1.29 -13.78 7.79
CA GLU A 86 -1.28 -12.45 7.20
C GLU A 86 -1.44 -11.38 8.28
N MET A 87 -2.39 -11.54 9.21
CA MET A 87 -2.56 -10.67 10.37
C MET A 87 -1.31 -10.65 11.26
N GLU A 88 -0.66 -11.81 11.45
CA GLU A 88 0.58 -11.88 12.19
C GLU A 88 1.72 -11.16 11.46
N LEU A 89 1.84 -11.31 10.13
CA LEU A 89 2.81 -10.56 9.34
C LEU A 89 2.55 -9.06 9.43
N ILE A 90 1.28 -8.64 9.24
CA ILE A 90 0.88 -7.23 9.35
C ILE A 90 1.24 -6.67 10.72
N SER A 91 0.96 -7.39 11.82
CA SER A 91 1.26 -6.90 13.19
C SER A 91 2.74 -6.64 13.46
N ASN A 92 3.61 -7.10 12.58
CA ASN A 92 5.06 -6.91 12.67
C ASN A 92 5.60 -5.87 11.69
N LEU A 93 4.75 -5.23 10.91
CA LEU A 93 5.15 -4.13 10.03
C LEU A 93 5.41 -2.86 10.86
N ASP A 94 6.32 -2.05 10.38
CA ASP A 94 6.54 -0.70 10.91
C ASP A 94 5.55 0.30 10.30
N LEU A 95 5.03 -0.01 9.09
CA LEU A 95 4.05 0.79 8.38
C LEU A 95 3.38 -0.02 7.26
N MET A 96 2.11 0.30 6.98
CA MET A 96 1.37 -0.18 5.82
C MET A 96 1.07 0.97 4.86
N VAL A 97 1.24 0.76 3.55
CA VAL A 97 0.66 1.58 2.49
C VAL A 97 -0.55 0.84 1.94
N SER A 98 -1.72 1.44 1.99
CA SER A 98 -2.97 0.77 1.56
C SER A 98 -3.91 1.70 0.83
N MET A 99 -4.68 1.13 -0.08
CA MET A 99 -5.89 1.77 -0.59
C MET A 99 -6.97 1.77 0.50
N ASP A 100 -8.09 2.43 0.26
CA ASP A 100 -9.34 2.25 1.02
C ASP A 100 -9.85 0.81 0.81
N SER A 101 -9.26 -0.14 1.55
CA SER A 101 -9.44 -1.59 1.42
C SER A 101 -9.33 -2.31 2.78
N SER A 102 -9.49 -3.63 2.77
CA SER A 102 -9.39 -4.45 3.98
C SER A 102 -8.06 -4.32 4.71
N ALA A 103 -6.95 -4.15 4.00
CA ALA A 103 -5.62 -4.04 4.60
C ALA A 103 -5.48 -2.80 5.49
N LEU A 104 -6.15 -1.67 5.16
CA LEU A 104 -6.25 -0.50 6.04
C LEU A 104 -6.85 -0.88 7.39
N HIS A 105 -7.96 -1.63 7.39
CA HIS A 105 -8.66 -2.02 8.61
C HIS A 105 -7.90 -3.09 9.39
N MET A 106 -7.32 -4.09 8.69
CA MET A 106 -6.49 -5.13 9.31
C MET A 106 -5.28 -4.51 10.04
N SER A 107 -4.61 -3.56 9.41
CA SER A 107 -3.49 -2.83 10.02
C SER A 107 -3.94 -2.01 11.23
N SER A 108 -5.11 -1.37 11.15
CA SER A 108 -5.69 -0.60 12.26
C SER A 108 -5.99 -1.49 13.47
N LEU A 109 -6.52 -2.70 13.25
CA LEU A 109 -6.82 -3.65 14.33
C LEU A 109 -5.58 -4.10 15.11
N VAL A 110 -4.41 -4.10 14.50
CA VAL A 110 -3.15 -4.51 15.14
C VAL A 110 -2.23 -3.32 15.47
N GLY A 111 -2.75 -2.09 15.34
CA GLY A 111 -2.03 -0.88 15.73
C GLY A 111 -0.90 -0.45 14.80
N VAL A 112 -0.84 -0.97 13.58
CA VAL A 112 0.15 -0.59 12.58
C VAL A 112 -0.28 0.70 11.88
N PRO A 113 0.58 1.73 11.80
CA PRO A 113 0.26 2.97 11.11
C PRO A 113 0.08 2.76 9.61
N VAL A 114 -0.89 3.47 9.01
CA VAL A 114 -1.21 3.32 7.59
C VAL A 114 -1.10 4.64 6.85
N VAL A 115 -0.25 4.67 5.81
CA VAL A 115 -0.35 5.66 4.75
C VAL A 115 -1.42 5.19 3.79
N SER A 116 -2.57 5.87 3.79
CA SER A 116 -3.75 5.46 3.03
C SER A 116 -3.99 6.35 1.82
N VAL A 117 -4.27 5.74 0.66
CA VAL A 117 -4.46 6.46 -0.61
C VAL A 117 -5.94 6.47 -0.98
N TRP A 118 -6.47 7.65 -1.25
CA TRP A 118 -7.91 7.90 -1.44
C TRP A 118 -8.22 8.56 -2.78
N GLY A 119 -9.14 7.94 -3.53
CA GLY A 119 -9.60 8.44 -4.83
C GLY A 119 -11.06 8.89 -4.82
N ALA A 120 -11.96 8.09 -5.39
CA ALA A 120 -13.38 8.39 -5.50
C ALA A 120 -14.11 8.47 -4.14
N THR A 121 -13.55 7.85 -3.11
CA THR A 121 -14.02 7.90 -1.72
C THR A 121 -13.29 8.99 -0.93
N HIS A 122 -13.64 9.16 0.36
CA HIS A 122 -13.03 10.15 1.22
C HIS A 122 -12.92 9.62 2.65
N PRO A 123 -11.84 9.92 3.40
CA PRO A 123 -11.70 9.55 4.81
C PRO A 123 -12.92 9.90 5.67
N PHE A 124 -13.56 11.05 5.41
CA PHE A 124 -14.73 11.51 6.16
C PHE A 124 -16.03 10.74 5.86
N ALA A 125 -16.02 9.83 4.88
CA ALA A 125 -17.18 8.98 4.60
C ALA A 125 -17.40 7.85 5.63
N GLY A 126 -16.58 7.80 6.68
CA GLY A 126 -16.72 6.84 7.78
C GLY A 126 -15.94 5.53 7.61
N PHE A 127 -15.13 5.41 6.55
CA PHE A 127 -14.32 4.21 6.27
C PHE A 127 -12.84 4.38 6.64
N TYR A 128 -12.49 5.46 7.33
CA TYR A 128 -11.11 5.64 7.81
C TYR A 128 -10.75 4.59 8.88
N GLY A 129 -9.50 4.14 8.86
CA GLY A 129 -9.03 3.12 9.81
C GLY A 129 -9.13 3.61 11.26
N PHE A 130 -9.63 2.75 12.14
CA PHE A 130 -9.76 3.08 13.55
C PHE A 130 -8.41 3.44 14.17
N GLY A 131 -8.33 4.59 14.85
CA GLY A 131 -7.12 5.06 15.52
C GLY A 131 -5.99 5.51 14.58
N GLN A 132 -6.21 5.56 13.27
CA GLN A 132 -5.20 6.02 12.31
C GLN A 132 -5.08 7.56 12.31
N ASP A 133 -3.86 8.04 12.07
CA ASP A 133 -3.55 9.46 11.97
C ASP A 133 -4.04 10.03 10.62
N PRO A 134 -4.99 10.98 10.59
CA PRO A 134 -5.50 11.57 9.36
C PRO A 134 -4.43 12.27 8.50
N SER A 135 -3.33 12.71 9.11
CA SER A 135 -2.22 13.33 8.39
C SER A 135 -1.50 12.38 7.43
N LEU A 136 -1.68 11.06 7.62
CA LEU A 136 -1.12 10.02 6.75
C LEU A 136 -2.01 9.69 5.54
N ALA A 137 -3.19 10.31 5.41
CA ALA A 137 -4.00 10.17 4.21
C ALA A 137 -3.36 10.92 3.03
N VAL A 138 -3.27 10.25 1.88
CA VAL A 138 -2.81 10.80 0.61
C VAL A 138 -4.01 10.91 -0.32
N GLN A 139 -4.33 12.12 -0.76
CA GLN A 139 -5.48 12.40 -1.62
C GLN A 139 -5.31 13.76 -2.30
N LEU A 140 -6.01 13.95 -3.40
CA LEU A 140 -6.11 15.24 -4.05
C LEU A 140 -7.40 15.96 -3.60
N ASP A 141 -7.33 17.26 -3.40
CA ASP A 141 -8.52 18.10 -3.26
C ASP A 141 -9.10 18.37 -4.65
N MET A 142 -10.29 17.81 -4.91
CA MET A 142 -10.98 17.94 -6.20
C MET A 142 -12.47 18.12 -5.97
N ALA A 143 -13.09 19.08 -6.66
CA ALA A 143 -14.52 19.40 -6.52
C ALA A 143 -15.46 18.21 -6.78
N CYS A 144 -15.03 17.18 -7.53
CA CYS A 144 -15.82 15.98 -7.78
C CYS A 144 -15.71 14.91 -6.68
N ARG A 145 -14.91 15.14 -5.62
CA ARG A 145 -14.71 14.16 -4.53
C ARG A 145 -15.46 14.57 -3.26
N PRO A 146 -16.00 13.59 -2.51
CA PRO A 146 -16.20 12.18 -2.89
C PRO A 146 -17.34 12.03 -3.91
N CYS A 147 -17.11 11.31 -5.00
CA CYS A 147 -18.16 11.03 -5.99
C CYS A 147 -18.90 9.70 -5.74
N SER A 148 -18.40 8.90 -4.80
CA SER A 148 -19.00 7.63 -4.39
C SER A 148 -18.65 7.31 -2.93
N VAL A 149 -19.63 6.81 -2.18
CA VAL A 149 -19.40 6.35 -0.79
C VAL A 149 -18.53 5.10 -0.75
N TYR A 150 -18.75 4.16 -1.69
CA TYR A 150 -18.06 2.87 -1.74
C TYR A 150 -17.01 2.78 -2.84
N GLY A 151 -16.85 3.79 -3.70
CA GLY A 151 -15.95 3.75 -4.85
C GLY A 151 -16.47 2.91 -6.03
N ASN A 152 -17.72 2.45 -5.99
CA ASN A 152 -18.34 1.55 -6.95
C ASN A 152 -18.97 2.28 -8.17
N LYS A 153 -19.10 3.59 -8.12
CA LYS A 153 -19.62 4.38 -9.25
C LYS A 153 -18.50 4.62 -10.27
N PRO A 154 -18.80 4.55 -11.57
CA PRO A 154 -17.86 4.97 -12.61
C PRO A 154 -17.46 6.44 -12.41
N CYS A 155 -16.23 6.78 -12.80
CA CYS A 155 -15.80 8.17 -12.81
C CYS A 155 -16.59 8.97 -13.84
N LEU A 156 -17.19 10.09 -13.43
CA LEU A 156 -17.98 10.97 -14.33
C LEU A 156 -17.16 11.43 -15.56
N TYR A 157 -15.86 11.65 -15.35
CA TYR A 157 -14.94 12.12 -16.41
C TYR A 157 -14.15 10.97 -17.06
N GLY A 158 -14.34 9.72 -16.66
CA GLY A 158 -13.64 8.56 -17.17
C GLY A 158 -12.15 8.46 -16.81
N THR A 159 -11.55 9.51 -16.27
CA THR A 159 -10.09 9.65 -16.10
C THR A 159 -9.54 9.08 -14.79
N TYR A 160 -10.36 9.02 -13.74
CA TYR A 160 -9.92 8.73 -12.37
C TYR A 160 -8.74 9.60 -11.91
N ALA A 161 -8.70 10.86 -12.34
CA ALA A 161 -7.62 11.81 -12.04
C ALA A 161 -7.37 11.98 -10.53
N CYS A 162 -8.38 11.71 -9.69
CA CYS A 162 -8.23 11.66 -8.23
C CYS A 162 -7.24 10.59 -7.74
N MET A 163 -6.95 9.58 -8.55
CA MET A 163 -5.93 8.56 -8.30
C MET A 163 -4.69 8.81 -9.16
N SER A 164 -4.84 8.88 -10.49
CA SER A 164 -3.71 9.04 -11.41
C SER A 164 -2.98 10.38 -11.29
N GLY A 165 -3.59 11.38 -10.69
CA GLY A 165 -2.94 12.66 -10.41
C GLY A 165 -2.12 12.72 -9.10
N ILE A 166 -2.17 11.68 -8.27
CA ILE A 166 -1.31 11.60 -7.07
C ILE A 166 0.08 11.15 -7.53
N PRO A 167 1.14 11.96 -7.36
CA PRO A 167 2.48 11.51 -7.73
C PRO A 167 2.98 10.44 -6.75
N PRO A 168 3.72 9.40 -7.22
CA PRO A 168 4.31 8.37 -6.35
C PRO A 168 5.12 8.96 -5.20
N GLU A 169 5.80 10.06 -5.44
CA GLU A 169 6.62 10.79 -4.48
C GLU A 169 5.83 11.23 -3.26
N ALA A 170 4.57 11.64 -3.43
CA ALA A 170 3.71 12.05 -2.31
C ALA A 170 3.42 10.90 -1.33
N ILE A 171 3.34 9.67 -1.84
CA ILE A 171 3.17 8.46 -1.01
C ILE A 171 4.49 8.15 -0.30
N VAL A 172 5.60 8.12 -1.03
CA VAL A 172 6.94 7.82 -0.49
C VAL A 172 7.32 8.85 0.58
N GLU A 173 7.09 10.12 0.35
CA GLU A 173 7.37 11.21 1.31
C GLU A 173 6.59 10.99 2.63
N LYS A 174 5.32 10.64 2.55
CA LYS A 174 4.50 10.33 3.75
C LYS A 174 5.08 9.17 4.53
N VAL A 175 5.50 8.11 3.83
CA VAL A 175 6.15 6.94 4.46
C VAL A 175 7.45 7.35 5.12
N CYS A 176 8.34 8.03 4.41
CA CYS A 176 9.64 8.47 4.92
C CYS A 176 9.49 9.39 6.14
N ARG A 177 8.59 10.35 6.08
CA ARG A 177 8.27 11.24 7.20
C ARG A 177 7.79 10.47 8.42
N ARG A 178 6.89 9.50 8.24
CA ARG A 178 6.36 8.69 9.34
C ARG A 178 7.41 7.78 9.97
N LEU A 179 8.35 7.27 9.17
CA LEU A 179 9.45 6.40 9.63
C LEU A 179 10.69 7.18 10.12
N GLY A 180 10.74 8.49 9.94
CA GLY A 180 11.89 9.32 10.30
C GLY A 180 13.13 9.00 9.46
N VAL A 181 12.96 8.79 8.16
CA VAL A 181 14.04 8.48 7.22
C VAL A 181 14.07 9.46 6.06
N GLU A 182 15.24 9.60 5.43
CA GLU A 182 15.40 10.39 4.22
C GLU A 182 14.71 9.70 3.02
N MET A 183 14.23 10.52 2.09
CA MET A 183 13.70 9.99 0.83
C MET A 183 14.85 9.38 0.01
N PRO A 184 14.65 8.19 -0.57
CA PRO A 184 15.60 7.65 -1.51
C PRO A 184 15.70 8.56 -2.74
N PRO A 185 16.86 8.62 -3.42
CA PRO A 185 17.02 9.40 -4.63
C PRO A 185 16.01 8.97 -5.71
N GLU A 186 15.72 9.87 -6.64
CA GLU A 186 14.90 9.49 -7.80
C GLU A 186 15.64 8.44 -8.62
N CYS A 187 15.00 7.28 -8.79
CA CYS A 187 15.48 6.25 -9.69
C CYS A 187 14.66 6.28 -10.97
N ASP A 188 15.34 6.29 -12.09
CA ASP A 188 14.74 6.00 -13.37
C ASP A 188 14.27 4.54 -13.37
N VAL A 189 12.98 4.34 -13.07
CA VAL A 189 12.33 3.07 -13.44
C VAL A 189 12.21 3.11 -14.94
N PRO A 190 12.87 2.21 -15.70
CA PRO A 190 12.80 2.23 -17.14
C PRO A 190 11.34 2.18 -17.58
N ASN A 191 10.90 3.19 -18.33
CA ASN A 191 9.63 3.13 -19.04
C ASN A 191 9.72 1.94 -20.00
N ARG A 192 8.98 0.87 -19.70
CA ARG A 192 8.80 -0.27 -20.59
C ARG A 192 7.53 -0.12 -21.42
#